data_0c6d5b19f8814c7930084e923709164c
#
_entry.id   0c6d5b19f8814c7930084e923709164c
#
_cell.length_a   1.000
_cell.length_b   1.000
_cell.length_c   1.000
_cell.angle_alpha   90.00
_cell.angle_beta   90.00
_cell.angle_gamma   90.00
#
_symmetry.space_group_name_H-M   'P 1'
#
loop_
_entity.id
_entity.type
_entity.pdbx_description
1 polymer ?
#
loop_
_entity_poly.entity_id
_entity_poly.type
_entity_poly.pdbx_seq_one_letter_code
_entity_poly.pdbx_strand_id
1 'polypeptide(L)'
;LADGFRYEGEWLAGEMTGEGVATYSNGAIYKGTFVNGRRQGEGIIKFANGRSAKGKWQDGALIDAETAITDTDIEASTGNE
;
A
#
# COMPACT_ATOMS: atom_id res chain seq x y z
N LEU A 1 -15.88 8.00 9.03
CA LEU A 1 -14.45 8.13 9.10
C LEU A 1 -13.97 9.34 8.36
N ALA A 2 -12.67 9.42 8.19
CA ALA A 2 -12.12 10.54 7.47
C ALA A 2 -12.66 10.57 6.04
N ASP A 3 -12.73 11.76 5.50
CA ASP A 3 -13.26 11.96 4.18
C ASP A 3 -12.43 11.19 3.17
N GLY A 4 -13.09 10.32 2.45
CA GLY A 4 -12.42 9.57 1.41
C GLY A 4 -11.67 8.34 1.86
N PHE A 5 -11.64 8.07 3.14
CA PHE A 5 -10.98 6.85 3.62
C PHE A 5 -11.95 5.68 3.55
N ARG A 6 -11.47 4.56 3.04
CA ARG A 6 -12.27 3.36 2.93
C ARG A 6 -11.38 2.15 3.16
N TYR A 7 -11.87 1.18 3.91
CA TYR A 7 -11.15 -0.05 4.13
C TYR A 7 -12.06 -1.22 3.82
N GLU A 8 -11.55 -2.19 3.07
CA GLU A 8 -12.23 -3.44 2.80
C GLU A 8 -11.29 -4.58 3.12
N GLY A 9 -11.67 -5.40 4.06
CA GLY A 9 -10.81 -6.52 4.45
C GLY A 9 -11.23 -7.08 5.79
N GLU A 10 -10.27 -7.70 6.43
CA GLU A 10 -10.53 -8.40 7.67
C GLU A 10 -10.46 -7.45 8.86
N TRP A 11 -11.26 -7.76 9.86
CA TRP A 11 -11.34 -6.97 11.08
C TRP A 11 -11.18 -7.90 12.27
N LEU A 12 -10.50 -7.42 13.29
CA LEU A 12 -10.41 -8.13 14.56
C LEU A 12 -10.50 -7.12 15.67
N ALA A 13 -11.49 -7.31 16.55
CA ALA A 13 -11.69 -6.44 17.71
C ALA A 13 -11.78 -4.96 17.32
N GLY A 14 -12.42 -4.70 16.19
CA GLY A 14 -12.61 -3.34 15.74
C GLY A 14 -11.45 -2.72 15.00
N GLU A 15 -10.41 -3.51 14.74
CA GLU A 15 -9.23 -2.99 14.04
C GLU A 15 -8.97 -3.74 12.75
N MET A 16 -8.43 -3.03 11.78
CA MET A 16 -8.05 -3.64 10.52
C MET A 16 -6.94 -4.65 10.78
N THR A 17 -7.14 -5.87 10.32
CA THR A 17 -6.20 -6.95 10.60
C THR A 17 -6.25 -7.92 9.44
N GLY A 18 -5.07 -8.53 9.14
CA GLY A 18 -5.02 -9.48 8.06
C GLY A 18 -4.99 -8.80 6.72
N GLU A 19 -5.51 -9.47 5.72
CA GLU A 19 -5.47 -8.94 4.37
C GLU A 19 -6.57 -7.94 4.12
N GLY A 20 -6.22 -6.83 3.49
CA GLY A 20 -7.23 -5.83 3.22
C GLY A 20 -6.76 -4.81 2.20
N VAL A 21 -7.69 -3.96 1.80
CA VAL A 21 -7.46 -2.90 0.84
C VAL A 21 -7.94 -1.60 1.48
N ALA A 22 -7.03 -0.64 1.59
CA ALA A 22 -7.35 0.66 2.16
C ALA A 22 -7.23 1.72 1.09
N THR A 23 -8.26 2.54 0.96
CA THR A 23 -8.25 3.67 0.04
C THR A 23 -8.19 4.94 0.86
N TYR A 24 -7.24 5.79 0.53
CA TYR A 24 -7.00 7.00 1.30
C TYR A 24 -7.58 8.22 0.60
N SER A 25 -7.77 9.28 1.37
CA SER A 25 -8.43 10.47 0.85
C SER A 25 -7.65 11.14 -0.28
N ASN A 26 -6.35 10.90 -0.34
CA ASN A 26 -5.53 11.48 -1.41
C ASN A 26 -5.51 10.62 -2.66
N GLY A 27 -6.31 9.55 -2.68
CA GLY A 27 -6.39 8.69 -3.87
C GLY A 27 -5.44 7.52 -3.85
N ALA A 28 -4.61 7.39 -2.83
CA ALA A 28 -3.71 6.26 -2.72
C ALA A 28 -4.49 5.03 -2.26
N ILE A 29 -4.04 3.86 -2.70
CA ILE A 29 -4.68 2.60 -2.35
C ILE A 29 -3.59 1.64 -1.88
N TYR A 30 -3.75 1.12 -0.67
CA TYR A 30 -2.84 0.13 -0.14
C TYR A 30 -3.53 -1.23 -0.15
N LYS A 31 -2.83 -2.24 -0.62
CA LYS A 31 -3.35 -3.60 -0.65
C LYS A 31 -2.32 -4.52 -0.04
N GLY A 32 -2.67 -5.14 1.06
CA GLY A 32 -1.73 -6.03 1.75
C GLY A 32 -2.19 -6.33 3.15
N THR A 33 -1.22 -6.54 4.02
CA THR A 33 -1.48 -7.01 5.36
C THR A 33 -1.56 -5.86 6.35
N PHE A 34 -2.43 -6.01 7.32
CA PHE A 34 -2.62 -5.05 8.40
C PHE A 34 -2.48 -5.74 9.73
N VAL A 35 -1.96 -5.02 10.70
CA VAL A 35 -1.92 -5.47 12.10
C VAL A 35 -2.27 -4.28 12.96
N ASN A 36 -3.32 -4.45 13.79
CA ASN A 36 -3.76 -3.41 14.72
C ASN A 36 -3.99 -2.08 14.03
N GLY A 37 -4.62 -2.13 12.84
CA GLY A 37 -4.96 -0.92 12.12
C GLY A 37 -3.84 -0.32 11.32
N ARG A 38 -2.69 -0.94 11.28
CA ARG A 38 -1.53 -0.38 10.59
C ARG A 38 -1.06 -1.31 9.48
N ARG A 39 -0.50 -0.71 8.45
CA ARG A 39 0.11 -1.50 7.39
C ARG A 39 1.33 -2.21 7.96
N GLN A 40 1.35 -3.51 7.78
CA GLN A 40 2.40 -4.32 8.37
C GLN A 40 2.60 -5.55 7.50
N GLY A 41 3.87 -5.91 7.26
CA GLY A 41 4.17 -7.05 6.43
C GLY A 41 4.17 -6.68 4.96
N GLU A 42 3.85 -7.65 4.14
CA GLU A 42 3.94 -7.44 2.70
C GLU A 42 2.74 -6.69 2.18
N GLY A 43 3.00 -5.73 1.29
CA GLY A 43 1.92 -5.00 0.70
C GLY A 43 2.39 -4.08 -0.40
N ILE A 44 1.43 -3.59 -1.16
CA ILE A 44 1.71 -2.67 -2.24
C ILE A 44 0.79 -1.46 -2.09
N ILE A 45 1.35 -0.28 -2.30
CA ILE A 45 0.57 0.95 -2.30
C ILE A 45 0.63 1.55 -3.69
N LYS A 46 -0.53 2.00 -4.17
CA LYS A 46 -0.62 2.64 -5.46
C LYS A 46 -1.08 4.07 -5.24
N PHE A 47 -0.33 5.01 -5.75
CA PHE A 47 -0.61 6.42 -5.55
C PHE A 47 -1.53 6.94 -6.65
N ALA A 48 -2.19 8.06 -6.36
CA ALA A 48 -3.15 8.63 -7.29
C ALA A 48 -2.52 8.99 -8.62
N ASN A 49 -1.22 9.29 -8.62
CA ASN A 49 -0.53 9.66 -9.85
C ASN A 49 -0.09 8.46 -10.68
N GLY A 50 -0.48 7.25 -10.27
CA GLY A 50 -0.14 6.06 -11.03
C GLY A 50 1.12 5.35 -10.57
N ARG A 51 1.85 5.94 -9.66
CA ARG A 51 3.04 5.30 -9.12
C ARG A 51 2.66 4.28 -8.06
N SER A 52 3.54 3.33 -7.83
CA SER A 52 3.29 2.33 -6.80
C SER A 52 4.59 1.91 -6.17
N ALA A 53 4.47 1.34 -4.98
CA ALA A 53 5.62 0.85 -4.25
C ALA A 53 5.21 -0.44 -3.55
N LYS A 54 6.08 -1.43 -3.61
CA LYS A 54 5.81 -2.73 -3.04
C LYS A 54 6.97 -3.12 -2.14
N GLY A 55 6.64 -3.76 -1.04
CA GLY A 55 7.69 -4.19 -0.13
C GLY A 55 7.13 -4.54 1.21
N LYS A 56 7.96 -4.41 2.22
CA LYS A 56 7.58 -4.73 3.59
C LYS A 56 7.30 -3.45 4.35
N TRP A 57 6.25 -3.50 5.13
CA TRP A 57 5.73 -2.36 5.87
C TRP A 57 5.79 -2.62 7.36
N GLN A 58 6.03 -1.58 8.11
CA GLN A 58 6.01 -1.67 9.55
C GLN A 58 5.45 -0.37 10.11
N ASP A 59 4.40 -0.50 10.95
CA ASP A 59 3.75 0.65 11.58
C ASP A 59 3.34 1.70 10.56
N GLY A 60 2.93 1.24 9.38
CA GLY A 60 2.47 2.14 8.35
C GLY A 60 3.54 2.70 7.45
N ALA A 61 4.80 2.35 7.66
CA ALA A 61 5.91 2.87 6.87
C ALA A 61 6.54 1.76 6.06
N LEU A 62 6.97 2.10 4.86
CA LEU A 62 7.65 1.16 3.99
C LEU A 62 9.11 1.08 4.44
N ILE A 63 9.50 -0.06 4.98
CA ILE A 63 10.84 -0.22 5.54
C ILE A 63 11.79 -0.99 4.63
N ASP A 64 11.25 -1.75 3.69
CA ASP A 64 12.09 -2.58 2.84
C ASP A 64 11.42 -2.68 1.47
N ALA A 65 11.73 -1.73 0.60
CA ALA A 65 11.07 -1.65 -0.69
C ALA A 65 11.61 -2.72 -1.61
N GLU A 66 10.73 -3.60 -2.06
CA GLU A 66 11.09 -4.57 -3.07
C GLU A 66 11.08 -3.94 -4.44
N THR A 67 10.09 -3.13 -4.68
CA THR A 67 9.88 -2.54 -5.98
C THR A 67 9.22 -1.21 -5.82
N ALA A 68 9.77 -0.21 -6.47
CA ALA A 68 9.09 1.08 -6.62
C ALA A 68 8.83 1.23 -8.10
N ILE A 69 7.57 1.11 -8.48
CA ILE A 69 7.22 1.08 -9.88
C ILE A 69 6.51 2.36 -10.26
N THR A 70 7.09 3.07 -11.20
CA THR A 70 6.46 4.24 -11.79
C THR A 70 6.52 4.06 -13.29
N ASP A 71 5.85 4.93 -14.01
CA ASP A 71 5.96 4.88 -15.46
C ASP A 71 7.40 5.03 -15.91
N THR A 72 8.11 5.91 -15.25
CA THR A 72 9.51 6.13 -15.58
C THR A 72 10.35 4.90 -15.26
N ASP A 73 10.07 4.31 -14.12
CA ASP A 73 10.82 3.13 -13.73
C ASP A 73 10.62 1.98 -14.69
N ILE A 74 9.39 1.83 -15.15
CA ILE A 74 9.10 0.76 -16.09
C ILE A 74 9.88 1.00 -17.37
N GLU A 75 9.91 2.21 -17.84
CA GLU A 75 10.67 2.53 -19.05
C GLU A 75 12.13 2.30 -18.83
N ALA A 76 12.64 2.73 -17.70
CA ALA A 76 14.04 2.55 -17.42
C ALA A 76 14.38 1.07 -17.35
N SER A 77 13.54 0.31 -16.71
CA SER A 77 13.74 -1.10 -16.59
C SER A 77 13.84 -1.77 -17.93
N THR A 78 12.93 -1.41 -18.83
CA THR A 78 12.94 -2.06 -20.13
C THR A 78 13.95 -1.46 -21.04
N GLY A 79 14.16 -0.17 -20.90
CA GLY A 79 15.08 0.50 -21.80
C GLY A 79 16.52 0.34 -21.46
N ASN A 80 16.78 0.11 -20.20
CA ASN A 80 18.17 0.04 -19.74
C ASN A 80 18.74 -1.35 -19.74
N GLU A 81 17.88 -2.28 -19.86
CA GLU A 81 18.38 -3.63 -19.80
C GLU A 81 19.02 -4.09 -20.97
#